data_3b9b55529eca7a2454db37e948971bbc
#
_entry.id   3b9b55529eca7a2454db37e948971bbc
#
_cell.length_a   1.000
_cell.length_b   1.000
_cell.length_c   1.000
_cell.angle_alpha   90.00
_cell.angle_beta   90.00
_cell.angle_gamma   90.00
#
_symmetry.space_group_name_H-M   'P 1'
#
loop_
_entity.id
_entity.type
_entity.pdbx_description
1 polymer ?
#
loop_
_entity_poly.entity_id
_entity_poly.type
_entity_poly.pdbx_seq_one_letter_code
_entity_poly.pdbx_strand_id
1 'polypeptide(L)'
;GANPETIDKAEDRQMFKDTMLEIGQPVIPSLVVNDVESAVKFADEIGYPVIIRPAFTLGGTGGGIVNDEEELREITSNGLELSPITQVLVEKCISGWKEIEFEVMRDSDGNVITVCSMENFDPVGVHTGDSIVIAPTVTLADKEYQMLRSAALDIISALKVEGGCNCQFALNPETFDYAVIEVNPRVSRSSALASKATGYPIAKVAAKIAIGYTLNEIKNAVTGTTYACFEPALDYVVVKFPKWPFDKFVYANRTLGTQMKATGEVMAIAPTFEQAIMKAVRGAEISHDTLDDKEFAQLSNASVYDRLSVCDDKRIFCVYEALKRGITVEQ
;
A
#
# COMPACT_ATOMS: atom_id res chain seq x y z
N GLY A 1 -13.17 19.39 6.28
CA GLY A 1 -13.00 17.94 6.12
C GLY A 1 -13.72 17.43 4.89
N ALA A 2 -13.53 16.16 4.56
CA ALA A 2 -14.24 15.54 3.44
C ALA A 2 -15.75 15.60 3.66
N ASN A 3 -16.49 15.99 2.64
CA ASN A 3 -17.94 16.01 2.69
C ASN A 3 -18.52 14.60 2.38
N PRO A 4 -19.84 14.34 2.64
CA PRO A 4 -20.42 13.02 2.40
C PRO A 4 -20.29 12.55 0.94
N GLU A 5 -20.49 13.41 -0.05
CA GLU A 5 -20.33 13.07 -1.47
C GLU A 5 -18.90 12.62 -1.81
N THR A 6 -17.90 13.29 -1.25
CA THR A 6 -16.49 12.91 -1.40
C THR A 6 -16.23 11.53 -0.78
N ILE A 7 -16.82 11.25 0.39
CA ILE A 7 -16.67 9.95 1.05
C ILE A 7 -17.33 8.86 0.20
N ASP A 8 -18.56 9.10 -0.28
CA ASP A 8 -19.27 8.14 -1.13
C ASP A 8 -18.47 7.82 -2.40
N LYS A 9 -17.95 8.85 -3.09
CA LYS A 9 -17.11 8.66 -4.30
C LYS A 9 -15.80 7.90 -4.03
N ALA A 10 -15.24 8.01 -2.85
CA ALA A 10 -13.99 7.32 -2.50
C ALA A 10 -14.20 5.90 -1.97
N GLU A 11 -15.31 5.64 -1.26
CA GLU A 11 -15.57 4.36 -0.58
C GLU A 11 -16.46 3.42 -1.41
N ASP A 12 -17.37 3.95 -2.24
CA ASP A 12 -18.17 3.12 -3.16
C ASP A 12 -17.32 2.73 -4.38
N ARG A 13 -17.17 1.43 -4.60
CA ARG A 13 -16.29 0.89 -5.64
C ARG A 13 -16.65 1.34 -7.05
N GLN A 14 -17.96 1.41 -7.36
CA GLN A 14 -18.39 1.81 -8.70
C GLN A 14 -18.19 3.31 -8.90
N MET A 15 -18.61 4.10 -7.92
CA MET A 15 -18.45 5.57 -7.98
C MET A 15 -16.95 5.94 -8.03
N PHE A 16 -16.12 5.25 -7.28
CA PHE A 16 -14.66 5.42 -7.34
C PHE A 16 -14.11 5.13 -8.73
N LYS A 17 -14.43 3.95 -9.28
CA LYS A 17 -14.00 3.54 -10.62
C LYS A 17 -14.44 4.56 -11.67
N ASP A 18 -15.70 4.96 -11.67
CA ASP A 18 -16.26 5.92 -12.63
C ASP A 18 -15.56 7.28 -12.52
N THR A 19 -15.32 7.76 -11.28
CA THR A 19 -14.59 9.00 -11.04
C THR A 19 -13.16 8.94 -11.55
N MET A 20 -12.43 7.84 -11.31
CA MET A 20 -11.06 7.67 -11.80
C MET A 20 -11.01 7.64 -13.33
N LEU A 21 -11.93 6.93 -13.99
CA LEU A 21 -12.02 6.89 -15.44
C LEU A 21 -12.38 8.26 -16.05
N GLU A 22 -13.28 9.02 -15.40
CA GLU A 22 -13.65 10.38 -15.84
C GLU A 22 -12.44 11.32 -15.88
N ILE A 23 -11.54 11.21 -14.93
CA ILE A 23 -10.30 12.02 -14.87
C ILE A 23 -9.11 11.37 -15.58
N GLY A 24 -9.32 10.27 -16.29
CA GLY A 24 -8.28 9.57 -17.04
C GLY A 24 -7.25 8.82 -16.19
N GLN A 25 -7.58 8.52 -14.92
CA GLN A 25 -6.71 7.74 -14.06
C GLN A 25 -6.97 6.24 -14.23
N PRO A 26 -5.92 5.41 -14.44
CA PRO A 26 -6.08 3.99 -14.62
C PRO A 26 -6.49 3.30 -13.31
N VAL A 27 -7.49 2.44 -13.41
CA VAL A 27 -7.92 1.53 -12.32
C VAL A 27 -7.71 0.09 -12.74
N ILE A 28 -7.63 -0.82 -11.77
CA ILE A 28 -7.50 -2.24 -12.05
C ILE A 28 -8.75 -2.71 -12.82
N PRO A 29 -8.58 -3.34 -14.00
CA PRO A 29 -9.71 -3.91 -14.75
C PRO A 29 -10.49 -4.88 -13.86
N SER A 30 -11.76 -4.62 -13.68
CA SER A 30 -12.64 -5.41 -12.80
C SER A 30 -14.07 -5.40 -13.28
N LEU A 31 -14.78 -6.49 -13.03
CA LEU A 31 -16.19 -6.64 -13.34
C LEU A 31 -16.92 -7.40 -12.22
N VAL A 32 -18.06 -6.89 -11.81
CA VAL A 32 -18.98 -7.60 -10.93
C VAL A 32 -19.84 -8.52 -11.76
N VAL A 33 -19.89 -9.81 -11.44
CA VAL A 33 -20.64 -10.84 -12.15
C VAL A 33 -21.54 -11.63 -11.20
N ASN A 34 -22.64 -12.19 -11.76
CA ASN A 34 -23.60 -12.98 -11.04
C ASN A 34 -23.68 -14.43 -11.56
N ASP A 35 -22.85 -14.77 -12.54
CA ASP A 35 -22.75 -16.09 -13.13
C ASP A 35 -21.32 -16.40 -13.61
N VAL A 36 -21.00 -17.67 -13.75
CA VAL A 36 -19.66 -18.18 -14.12
C VAL A 36 -19.27 -17.81 -15.54
N GLU A 37 -20.21 -17.86 -16.50
CA GLU A 37 -19.89 -17.59 -17.90
C GLU A 37 -19.50 -16.14 -18.14
N SER A 38 -20.14 -15.20 -17.44
CA SER A 38 -19.74 -13.79 -17.44
C SER A 38 -18.33 -13.58 -16.86
N ALA A 39 -17.96 -14.36 -15.82
CA ALA A 39 -16.62 -14.33 -15.26
C ALA A 39 -15.58 -14.84 -16.26
N VAL A 40 -15.83 -15.96 -16.91
CA VAL A 40 -14.93 -16.54 -17.94
C VAL A 40 -14.72 -15.55 -19.07
N LYS A 41 -15.80 -15.02 -19.63
CA LYS A 41 -15.70 -14.06 -20.74
C LYS A 41 -14.85 -12.85 -20.37
N PHE A 42 -15.04 -12.30 -19.17
CA PHE A 42 -14.25 -11.14 -18.72
C PHE A 42 -12.79 -11.50 -18.44
N ALA A 43 -12.53 -12.68 -17.85
CA ALA A 43 -11.16 -13.14 -17.61
C ALA A 43 -10.39 -13.38 -18.92
N ASP A 44 -11.05 -13.90 -19.96
CA ASP A 44 -10.46 -14.05 -21.30
C ASP A 44 -10.10 -12.69 -21.93
N GLU A 45 -10.92 -11.66 -21.67
CA GLU A 45 -10.69 -10.29 -22.17
C GLU A 45 -9.49 -9.64 -21.48
N ILE A 46 -9.37 -9.74 -20.14
CA ILE A 46 -8.31 -9.09 -19.37
C ILE A 46 -7.05 -9.96 -19.19
N GLY A 47 -7.14 -11.26 -19.50
CA GLY A 47 -6.08 -12.27 -19.34
C GLY A 47 -5.86 -12.72 -17.91
N TYR A 48 -5.35 -13.95 -17.76
CA TYR A 48 -4.98 -14.52 -16.47
C TYR A 48 -3.58 -14.04 -16.01
N PRO A 49 -3.27 -14.11 -14.70
CA PRO A 49 -4.15 -14.50 -13.61
C PRO A 49 -5.16 -13.43 -13.25
N VAL A 50 -6.28 -13.84 -12.64
CA VAL A 50 -7.32 -12.96 -12.10
C VAL A 50 -7.58 -13.25 -10.62
N ILE A 51 -8.20 -12.30 -9.92
CA ILE A 51 -8.61 -12.44 -8.52
C ILE A 51 -10.13 -12.50 -8.48
N ILE A 52 -10.66 -13.49 -7.76
CA ILE A 52 -12.08 -13.63 -7.47
C ILE A 52 -12.33 -13.19 -6.03
N ARG A 53 -13.30 -12.29 -5.85
CA ARG A 53 -13.70 -11.79 -4.53
C ARG A 53 -15.23 -11.85 -4.39
N PRO A 54 -15.77 -12.81 -3.62
CA PRO A 54 -17.20 -12.85 -3.34
C PRO A 54 -17.65 -11.59 -2.59
N ALA A 55 -18.83 -11.08 -2.95
CA ALA A 55 -19.39 -9.91 -2.29
C ALA A 55 -19.90 -10.25 -0.89
N PHE A 56 -19.68 -9.35 0.07
CA PHE A 56 -20.14 -9.46 1.46
C PHE A 56 -19.67 -10.71 2.23
N THR A 57 -18.52 -11.28 1.84
CA THR A 57 -17.86 -12.34 2.62
C THR A 57 -16.82 -11.74 3.57
N LEU A 58 -16.61 -12.40 4.71
CA LEU A 58 -15.63 -11.97 5.70
C LEU A 58 -14.26 -12.62 5.45
N GLY A 59 -13.21 -11.82 5.55
CA GLY A 59 -11.83 -12.32 5.52
C GLY A 59 -11.37 -12.95 4.22
N GLY A 60 -12.01 -12.64 3.07
CA GLY A 60 -11.63 -13.19 1.78
C GLY A 60 -12.12 -14.63 1.53
N THR A 61 -13.05 -15.12 2.35
CA THR A 61 -13.61 -16.48 2.22
C THR A 61 -14.25 -16.69 0.85
N GLY A 62 -13.90 -17.78 0.18
CA GLY A 62 -14.44 -18.19 -1.12
C GLY A 62 -13.84 -17.45 -2.33
N GLY A 63 -12.84 -16.58 -2.10
CA GLY A 63 -12.08 -15.90 -3.14
C GLY A 63 -10.66 -16.46 -3.26
N GLY A 64 -9.95 -16.06 -4.32
CA GLY A 64 -8.57 -16.47 -4.56
C GLY A 64 -8.00 -15.92 -5.85
N ILE A 65 -6.70 -16.15 -6.04
CA ILE A 65 -6.01 -15.92 -7.32
C ILE A 65 -6.25 -17.16 -8.18
N VAL A 66 -6.55 -16.94 -9.45
CA VAL A 66 -6.94 -17.96 -10.43
C VAL A 66 -6.05 -17.82 -11.64
N ASN A 67 -5.45 -18.91 -12.09
CA ASN A 67 -4.45 -18.90 -13.13
C ASN A 67 -4.97 -19.36 -14.50
N ASP A 68 -6.10 -20.04 -14.52
CA ASP A 68 -6.73 -20.58 -15.72
C ASP A 68 -8.27 -20.67 -15.60
N GLU A 69 -8.93 -21.09 -16.69
CA GLU A 69 -10.38 -21.17 -16.76
C GLU A 69 -10.96 -22.25 -15.83
N GLU A 70 -10.27 -23.37 -15.61
CA GLU A 70 -10.76 -24.47 -14.77
C GLU A 70 -10.86 -24.02 -13.31
N GLU A 71 -9.77 -23.41 -12.79
CA GLU A 71 -9.76 -22.80 -11.45
C GLU A 71 -10.80 -21.67 -11.34
N LEU A 72 -10.96 -20.87 -12.41
CA LEU A 72 -11.94 -19.78 -12.42
C LEU A 72 -13.36 -20.29 -12.22
N ARG A 73 -13.76 -21.31 -12.96
CA ARG A 73 -15.09 -21.90 -12.88
C ARG A 73 -15.39 -22.44 -11.48
N GLU A 74 -14.44 -23.16 -10.89
CA GLU A 74 -14.59 -23.72 -9.54
C GLU A 74 -14.72 -22.61 -8.48
N ILE A 75 -13.76 -21.68 -8.44
CA ILE A 75 -13.71 -20.64 -7.41
C ILE A 75 -14.87 -19.65 -7.58
N THR A 76 -15.25 -19.30 -8.81
CA THR A 76 -16.40 -18.42 -9.05
C THR A 76 -17.70 -19.06 -8.63
N SER A 77 -17.93 -20.34 -8.96
CA SER A 77 -19.14 -21.08 -8.52
C SER A 77 -19.26 -21.08 -7.01
N ASN A 78 -18.20 -21.44 -6.31
CA ASN A 78 -18.12 -21.43 -4.86
C ASN A 78 -18.34 -20.02 -4.26
N GLY A 79 -17.73 -19.00 -4.87
CA GLY A 79 -17.89 -17.62 -4.46
C GLY A 79 -19.30 -17.09 -4.60
N LEU A 80 -20.01 -17.46 -5.68
CA LEU A 80 -21.42 -17.10 -5.90
C LEU A 80 -22.35 -17.75 -4.86
N GLU A 81 -22.08 -19.00 -4.47
CA GLU A 81 -22.84 -19.71 -3.42
C GLU A 81 -22.60 -19.07 -2.04
N LEU A 82 -21.37 -18.66 -1.73
CA LEU A 82 -21.01 -18.06 -0.45
C LEU A 82 -21.46 -16.60 -0.32
N SER A 83 -21.65 -15.91 -1.43
CA SER A 83 -22.10 -14.52 -1.43
C SER A 83 -23.59 -14.42 -1.09
N PRO A 84 -23.99 -13.67 -0.04
CA PRO A 84 -25.40 -13.48 0.32
C PRO A 84 -26.28 -12.90 -0.79
N ILE A 85 -25.66 -12.24 -1.77
CA ILE A 85 -26.33 -11.60 -2.92
C ILE A 85 -25.98 -12.25 -4.24
N THR A 86 -25.35 -13.46 -4.22
CA THR A 86 -24.93 -14.22 -5.41
C THR A 86 -24.12 -13.35 -6.38
N GLN A 87 -23.05 -12.77 -5.87
CA GLN A 87 -22.23 -11.80 -6.61
C GLN A 87 -20.75 -11.99 -6.33
N VAL A 88 -19.91 -11.97 -7.37
CA VAL A 88 -18.44 -11.93 -7.24
C VAL A 88 -17.86 -10.81 -8.06
N LEU A 89 -16.75 -10.26 -7.58
CA LEU A 89 -15.88 -9.37 -8.35
C LEU A 89 -14.79 -10.23 -9.00
N VAL A 90 -14.62 -10.09 -10.31
CA VAL A 90 -13.47 -10.59 -11.08
C VAL A 90 -12.55 -9.41 -11.34
N GLU A 91 -11.28 -9.54 -10.99
CA GLU A 91 -10.31 -8.44 -11.07
C GLU A 91 -8.99 -8.92 -11.65
N LYS A 92 -8.33 -8.13 -12.50
CA LYS A 92 -6.97 -8.43 -12.98
C LYS A 92 -6.01 -8.57 -11.82
N CYS A 93 -5.27 -9.68 -11.77
CA CYS A 93 -4.23 -9.86 -10.76
C CYS A 93 -3.02 -9.00 -11.11
N ILE A 94 -2.65 -8.12 -10.18
CA ILE A 94 -1.46 -7.26 -10.24
C ILE A 94 -0.46 -7.62 -9.13
N SER A 95 -0.48 -8.87 -8.70
CA SER A 95 0.50 -9.38 -7.73
C SER A 95 1.92 -9.17 -8.26
N GLY A 96 2.81 -8.74 -7.38
CA GLY A 96 4.19 -8.41 -7.75
C GLY A 96 4.43 -6.97 -8.20
N TRP A 97 3.36 -6.17 -8.43
CA TRP A 97 3.54 -4.74 -8.67
C TRP A 97 3.96 -4.03 -7.39
N LYS A 98 4.77 -2.97 -7.52
CA LYS A 98 5.14 -2.12 -6.39
C LYS A 98 3.92 -1.42 -5.83
N GLU A 99 3.86 -1.28 -4.52
CA GLU A 99 2.83 -0.48 -3.86
C GLU A 99 3.43 0.83 -3.39
N ILE A 100 2.90 1.93 -3.92
CA ILE A 100 3.37 3.29 -3.68
C ILE A 100 2.24 4.12 -3.08
N GLU A 101 2.53 4.87 -2.04
CA GLU A 101 1.56 5.72 -1.36
C GLU A 101 1.98 7.19 -1.42
N PHE A 102 0.98 8.08 -1.55
CA PHE A 102 1.16 9.52 -1.37
C PHE A 102 0.21 10.05 -0.32
N GLU A 103 0.76 10.75 0.67
CA GLU A 103 -0.02 11.60 1.56
C GLU A 103 -0.17 12.98 0.95
N VAL A 104 -1.40 13.41 0.74
CA VAL A 104 -1.77 14.62 0.01
C VAL A 104 -2.61 15.52 0.92
N MET A 105 -2.48 16.83 0.79
CA MET A 105 -3.30 17.83 1.48
C MET A 105 -3.94 18.77 0.47
N ARG A 106 -5.22 19.10 0.69
CA ARG A 106 -5.95 20.05 -0.12
C ARG A 106 -6.85 20.93 0.76
N ASP A 107 -6.98 22.21 0.44
CA ASP A 107 -7.89 23.15 1.09
C ASP A 107 -9.13 23.49 0.22
N SER A 108 -10.02 24.34 0.75
CA SER A 108 -11.25 24.77 0.06
C SER A 108 -10.98 25.61 -1.19
N ASP A 109 -9.87 26.33 -1.25
CA ASP A 109 -9.49 27.17 -2.39
C ASP A 109 -8.85 26.38 -3.53
N GLY A 110 -8.64 25.06 -3.32
CA GLY A 110 -8.05 24.18 -4.31
C GLY A 110 -6.53 24.17 -4.31
N ASN A 111 -5.88 24.78 -3.32
CA ASN A 111 -4.44 24.58 -3.13
C ASN A 111 -4.20 23.12 -2.72
N VAL A 112 -3.25 22.46 -3.37
CA VAL A 112 -2.96 21.05 -3.16
C VAL A 112 -1.47 20.80 -3.14
N ILE A 113 -1.01 19.94 -2.24
CA ILE A 113 0.39 19.54 -2.09
C ILE A 113 0.51 18.05 -1.80
N THR A 114 1.66 17.48 -2.13
CA THR A 114 2.09 16.18 -1.58
C THR A 114 2.92 16.42 -0.32
N VAL A 115 2.59 15.72 0.75
CA VAL A 115 3.33 15.80 2.02
C VAL A 115 4.44 14.78 2.07
N CYS A 116 4.19 13.57 1.59
CA CYS A 116 5.14 12.47 1.63
C CYS A 116 4.81 11.43 0.58
N SER A 117 5.84 10.91 -0.07
CA SER A 117 5.75 9.65 -0.82
C SER A 117 6.29 8.52 0.04
N MET A 118 5.69 7.35 -0.07
CA MET A 118 6.09 6.14 0.65
C MET A 118 6.07 4.95 -0.28
N GLU A 119 6.97 4.03 -0.05
CA GLU A 119 7.10 2.78 -0.82
C GLU A 119 7.00 1.60 0.13
N ASN A 120 6.11 0.67 -0.17
CA ASN A 120 6.03 -0.59 0.54
C ASN A 120 7.13 -1.54 0.04
N PHE A 121 7.84 -2.15 0.97
CA PHE A 121 8.88 -3.15 0.66
C PHE A 121 8.27 -4.41 0.05
N ASP A 122 7.11 -4.79 0.52
CA ASP A 122 6.33 -5.89 -0.03
C ASP A 122 5.49 -5.41 -1.22
N PRO A 123 5.36 -6.24 -2.27
CA PRO A 123 4.52 -5.91 -3.42
C PRO A 123 3.03 -5.93 -3.06
N VAL A 124 2.19 -5.45 -3.98
CA VAL A 124 0.73 -5.56 -3.89
C VAL A 124 0.31 -6.99 -3.54
N GLY A 125 -0.57 -7.11 -2.54
CA GLY A 125 -1.06 -8.38 -2.00
C GLY A 125 -0.69 -8.58 -0.52
N VAL A 126 0.23 -7.80 0.03
CA VAL A 126 0.50 -7.72 1.48
C VAL A 126 -0.10 -6.43 2.01
N HIS A 127 -0.84 -6.52 3.11
CA HIS A 127 -1.46 -5.34 3.73
C HIS A 127 -0.39 -4.32 4.14
N THR A 128 -0.60 -3.04 3.82
CA THR A 128 0.37 -1.95 4.10
C THR A 128 0.79 -1.86 5.57
N GLY A 129 -0.11 -2.23 6.50
CA GLY A 129 0.18 -2.33 7.93
C GLY A 129 1.23 -3.39 8.28
N ASP A 130 1.33 -4.44 7.47
CA ASP A 130 2.28 -5.56 7.62
C ASP A 130 3.56 -5.38 6.79
N SER A 131 3.57 -4.45 5.84
CA SER A 131 4.76 -4.17 5.04
C SER A 131 5.76 -3.28 5.79
N ILE A 132 7.05 -3.47 5.50
CA ILE A 132 8.08 -2.48 5.81
C ILE A 132 7.85 -1.32 4.83
N VAL A 133 7.79 -0.07 5.35
CA VAL A 133 7.53 1.11 4.53
C VAL A 133 8.72 2.06 4.58
N ILE A 134 9.08 2.58 3.43
CA ILE A 134 10.21 3.48 3.25
C ILE A 134 9.69 4.85 2.80
N ALA A 135 10.18 5.91 3.41
CA ALA A 135 9.91 7.29 3.03
C ALA A 135 11.21 8.10 2.95
N PRO A 136 11.41 8.91 1.89
CA PRO A 136 10.64 8.95 0.65
C PRO A 136 10.79 7.64 -0.15
N THR A 137 10.07 7.51 -1.27
CA THR A 137 10.30 6.42 -2.24
C THR A 137 11.75 6.43 -2.71
N VAL A 138 12.43 5.27 -2.65
CA VAL A 138 13.88 5.15 -2.95
C VAL A 138 14.18 4.39 -4.23
N THR A 139 13.21 3.65 -4.78
CA THR A 139 13.39 2.83 -5.98
C THR A 139 12.74 3.41 -7.23
N LEU A 140 12.09 4.59 -7.12
CA LEU A 140 11.47 5.26 -8.25
C LEU A 140 12.45 6.19 -8.95
N ALA A 141 12.46 6.14 -10.27
CA ALA A 141 13.03 7.21 -11.08
C ALA A 141 12.18 8.49 -10.93
N ASP A 142 12.78 9.67 -11.16
CA ASP A 142 12.05 10.95 -11.07
C ASP A 142 10.80 10.98 -11.97
N LYS A 143 10.87 10.39 -13.16
CA LYS A 143 9.74 10.30 -14.09
C LYS A 143 8.55 9.52 -13.48
N GLU A 144 8.82 8.40 -12.82
CA GLU A 144 7.80 7.59 -12.14
C GLU A 144 7.22 8.35 -10.95
N TYR A 145 8.07 8.96 -10.16
CA TYR A 145 7.67 9.79 -9.02
C TYR A 145 6.75 10.93 -9.45
N GLN A 146 7.14 11.71 -10.46
CA GLN A 146 6.34 12.86 -10.93
C GLN A 146 5.01 12.42 -11.55
N MET A 147 4.99 11.28 -12.25
CA MET A 147 3.77 10.71 -12.80
C MET A 147 2.75 10.38 -11.69
N LEU A 148 3.18 9.62 -10.68
CA LEU A 148 2.30 9.23 -9.56
C LEU A 148 1.95 10.42 -8.67
N ARG A 149 2.87 11.36 -8.47
CA ARG A 149 2.60 12.63 -7.76
C ARG A 149 1.51 13.42 -8.46
N SER A 150 1.60 13.61 -9.77
CA SER A 150 0.58 14.32 -10.56
C SER A 150 -0.77 13.62 -10.45
N ALA A 151 -0.79 12.29 -10.61
CA ALA A 151 -2.00 11.49 -10.44
C ALA A 151 -2.64 11.70 -9.05
N ALA A 152 -1.85 11.70 -7.98
CA ALA A 152 -2.36 11.93 -6.62
C ALA A 152 -2.98 13.32 -6.45
N LEU A 153 -2.37 14.37 -7.04
CA LEU A 153 -2.89 15.74 -7.02
C LEU A 153 -4.19 15.87 -7.82
N ASP A 154 -4.27 15.23 -8.98
CA ASP A 154 -5.48 15.23 -9.83
C ASP A 154 -6.63 14.51 -9.12
N ILE A 155 -6.37 13.36 -8.52
CA ILE A 155 -7.36 12.56 -7.78
C ILE A 155 -7.95 13.34 -6.61
N ILE A 156 -7.11 13.90 -5.74
CA ILE A 156 -7.61 14.65 -4.57
C ILE A 156 -8.41 15.89 -4.99
N SER A 157 -8.02 16.51 -6.12
CA SER A 157 -8.70 17.67 -6.69
C SER A 157 -10.05 17.31 -7.26
N ALA A 158 -10.15 16.19 -8.01
CA ALA A 158 -11.40 15.71 -8.59
C ALA A 158 -12.40 15.26 -7.52
N LEU A 159 -11.93 14.57 -6.50
CA LEU A 159 -12.73 14.16 -5.34
C LEU A 159 -13.11 15.34 -4.44
N LYS A 160 -12.51 16.50 -4.61
CA LYS A 160 -12.73 17.71 -3.79
C LYS A 160 -12.53 17.45 -2.30
N VAL A 161 -11.55 16.61 -1.96
CA VAL A 161 -11.21 16.37 -0.55
C VAL A 161 -10.73 17.68 0.08
N GLU A 162 -11.19 17.99 1.27
CA GLU A 162 -10.67 19.07 2.10
C GLU A 162 -10.01 18.51 3.35
N GLY A 163 -8.70 18.69 3.47
CA GLY A 163 -7.87 18.08 4.49
C GLY A 163 -6.87 17.08 3.95
N GLY A 164 -6.53 16.08 4.73
CA GLY A 164 -5.59 15.01 4.37
C GLY A 164 -6.24 13.87 3.60
N CYS A 165 -5.49 13.30 2.69
CA CYS A 165 -5.89 12.14 1.90
C CYS A 165 -4.68 11.23 1.64
N ASN A 166 -4.88 9.93 1.73
CA ASN A 166 -3.90 8.94 1.30
C ASN A 166 -4.33 8.36 -0.05
N CYS A 167 -3.42 8.38 -1.03
CA CYS A 167 -3.60 7.76 -2.35
C CYS A 167 -2.64 6.58 -2.48
N GLN A 168 -3.16 5.41 -2.85
CA GLN A 168 -2.37 4.20 -3.04
C GLN A 168 -2.38 3.78 -4.50
N PHE A 169 -1.19 3.48 -5.00
CA PHE A 169 -0.93 3.10 -6.39
C PHE A 169 -0.22 1.77 -6.46
N ALA A 170 -0.60 0.96 -7.44
CA ALA A 170 0.21 -0.13 -7.93
C ALA A 170 1.03 0.35 -9.12
N LEU A 171 2.33 0.09 -9.14
CA LEU A 171 3.23 0.42 -10.24
C LEU A 171 3.89 -0.85 -10.77
N ASN A 172 3.75 -1.11 -12.07
CA ASN A 172 4.42 -2.24 -12.72
C ASN A 172 5.94 -2.03 -12.68
N PRO A 173 6.72 -2.97 -12.11
CA PRO A 173 8.17 -2.81 -11.99
C PRO A 173 8.94 -2.88 -13.32
N GLU A 174 8.31 -3.41 -14.38
CA GLU A 174 8.94 -3.60 -15.70
C GLU A 174 8.53 -2.54 -16.72
N THR A 175 7.36 -1.94 -16.52
CA THR A 175 6.81 -0.91 -17.41
C THR A 175 6.55 0.36 -16.61
N PHE A 176 5.98 1.40 -17.25
CA PHE A 176 5.51 2.60 -16.54
C PHE A 176 4.01 2.55 -16.23
N ASP A 177 3.38 1.39 -16.42
CA ASP A 177 1.96 1.23 -16.14
C ASP A 177 1.71 1.28 -14.64
N TYR A 178 0.67 1.99 -14.26
CA TYR A 178 0.21 2.03 -12.88
C TYR A 178 -1.31 1.88 -12.81
N ALA A 179 -1.81 1.59 -11.63
CA ALA A 179 -3.24 1.63 -11.34
C ALA A 179 -3.47 2.27 -9.97
N VAL A 180 -4.58 3.00 -9.84
CA VAL A 180 -5.06 3.50 -8.55
C VAL A 180 -5.71 2.34 -7.80
N ILE A 181 -5.21 2.02 -6.61
CA ILE A 181 -5.74 0.92 -5.77
C ILE A 181 -6.90 1.44 -4.94
N GLU A 182 -6.63 2.48 -4.14
CA GLU A 182 -7.63 3.09 -3.27
C GLU A 182 -7.24 4.51 -2.89
N VAL A 183 -8.22 5.25 -2.44
CA VAL A 183 -8.07 6.61 -1.92
C VAL A 183 -8.79 6.71 -0.59
N ASN A 184 -8.09 7.13 0.45
CA ASN A 184 -8.63 7.30 1.78
C ASN A 184 -8.80 8.80 2.07
N PRO A 185 -10.02 9.39 1.96
CA PRO A 185 -10.25 10.83 2.11
C PRO A 185 -10.28 11.25 3.59
N ARG A 186 -9.30 10.83 4.34
CA ARG A 186 -9.17 11.04 5.79
C ARG A 186 -7.72 10.89 6.23
N VAL A 187 -7.41 11.43 7.40
CA VAL A 187 -6.16 11.15 8.09
C VAL A 187 -6.14 9.68 8.54
N SER A 188 -5.03 9.00 8.30
CA SER A 188 -4.84 7.57 8.53
C SER A 188 -3.59 7.27 9.37
N ARG A 189 -3.24 5.99 9.53
CA ARG A 189 -1.98 5.60 10.16
C ARG A 189 -0.76 6.02 9.34
N SER A 190 -0.83 5.92 8.02
CA SER A 190 0.21 6.41 7.11
C SER A 190 0.42 7.91 7.24
N SER A 191 -0.63 8.70 7.48
CA SER A 191 -0.52 10.13 7.75
C SER A 191 0.28 10.42 9.04
N ALA A 192 0.15 9.57 10.07
CA ALA A 192 0.95 9.70 11.28
C ALA A 192 2.44 9.40 11.03
N LEU A 193 2.73 8.37 10.21
CA LEU A 193 4.09 8.07 9.75
C LEU A 193 4.66 9.23 8.93
N ALA A 194 3.93 9.69 7.92
CA ALA A 194 4.32 10.82 7.08
C ALA A 194 4.57 12.10 7.90
N SER A 195 3.73 12.41 8.90
CA SER A 195 3.92 13.56 9.78
C SER A 195 5.23 13.46 10.56
N LYS A 196 5.56 12.28 11.09
CA LYS A 196 6.82 12.06 11.82
C LYS A 196 8.03 12.07 10.88
N ALA A 197 7.88 11.50 9.68
CA ALA A 197 8.94 11.43 8.68
C ALA A 197 9.31 12.81 8.16
N THR A 198 8.35 13.66 7.88
CA THR A 198 8.55 14.97 7.22
C THR A 198 8.61 16.15 8.17
N GLY A 199 8.15 15.99 9.42
CA GLY A 199 7.91 17.11 10.31
C GLY A 199 6.70 17.97 9.92
N TYR A 200 5.92 17.56 8.90
CA TYR A 200 4.71 18.27 8.50
C TYR A 200 3.53 17.82 9.36
N PRO A 201 2.87 18.72 10.13
CA PRO A 201 1.85 18.32 11.11
C PRO A 201 0.48 18.10 10.45
N ILE A 202 0.31 17.01 9.69
CA ILE A 202 -0.88 16.72 8.87
C ILE A 202 -2.18 16.90 9.66
N ALA A 203 -2.32 16.28 10.82
CA ALA A 203 -3.54 16.33 11.62
C ALA A 203 -3.88 17.77 12.06
N LYS A 204 -2.87 18.56 12.46
CA LYS A 204 -3.06 19.96 12.86
C LYS A 204 -3.46 20.83 11.68
N VAL A 205 -2.84 20.61 10.51
CA VAL A 205 -3.18 21.36 9.29
C VAL A 205 -4.59 20.97 8.83
N ALA A 206 -4.94 19.67 8.79
CA ALA A 206 -6.27 19.19 8.44
C ALA A 206 -7.36 19.79 9.37
N ALA A 207 -7.10 19.87 10.67
CA ALA A 207 -8.02 20.50 11.61
C ALA A 207 -8.23 22.01 11.32
N LYS A 208 -7.18 22.73 10.91
CA LYS A 208 -7.30 24.13 10.52
C LYS A 208 -8.05 24.31 9.19
N ILE A 209 -7.80 23.45 8.22
CA ILE A 209 -8.58 23.43 6.96
C ILE A 209 -10.06 23.21 7.26
N ALA A 210 -10.40 22.28 8.16
CA ALA A 210 -11.78 21.99 8.52
C ALA A 210 -12.55 23.17 9.13
N ILE A 211 -11.85 24.19 9.64
CA ILE A 211 -12.45 25.44 10.17
C ILE A 211 -12.26 26.63 9.22
N GLY A 212 -11.85 26.37 7.97
CA GLY A 212 -11.87 27.35 6.88
C GLY A 212 -10.55 28.04 6.57
N TYR A 213 -9.42 27.63 7.16
CA TYR A 213 -8.11 28.16 6.76
C TYR A 213 -7.61 27.50 5.48
N THR A 214 -6.89 28.25 4.68
CA THR A 214 -6.20 27.77 3.49
C THR A 214 -4.73 27.41 3.77
N LEU A 215 -4.12 26.59 2.93
CA LEU A 215 -2.74 26.11 3.12
C LEU A 215 -1.72 27.25 3.18
N ASN A 216 -1.93 28.33 2.44
CA ASN A 216 -1.07 29.51 2.42
C ASN A 216 -1.26 30.44 3.62
N GLU A 217 -2.34 30.30 4.38
CA GLU A 217 -2.57 31.04 5.64
C GLU A 217 -2.04 30.28 6.86
N ILE A 218 -1.93 28.96 6.78
CA ILE A 218 -1.52 28.10 7.89
C ILE A 218 0.01 28.10 8.00
N LYS A 219 0.55 28.68 9.07
CA LYS A 219 1.97 28.51 9.39
C LYS A 219 2.26 27.08 9.83
N ASN A 220 3.34 26.51 9.31
CA ASN A 220 3.85 25.23 9.77
C ASN A 220 4.38 25.38 11.21
N ALA A 221 3.71 24.71 12.15
CA ALA A 221 4.03 24.84 13.57
C ALA A 221 5.39 24.23 13.97
N VAL A 222 5.96 23.36 13.12
CA VAL A 222 7.26 22.71 13.37
C VAL A 222 8.40 23.61 12.93
N THR A 223 8.32 24.16 11.73
CA THR A 223 9.36 25.07 11.22
C THR A 223 9.26 26.48 11.78
N GLY A 224 8.04 26.94 12.09
CA GLY A 224 7.74 28.29 12.57
C GLY A 224 7.88 29.40 11.51
N THR A 225 8.53 29.12 10.39
CA THR A 225 8.88 30.10 9.34
C THR A 225 8.21 29.83 8.00
N THR A 226 7.88 28.55 7.68
CA THR A 226 7.21 28.17 6.44
C THR A 226 5.70 28.07 6.61
N TYR A 227 4.99 27.97 5.49
CA TYR A 227 3.55 27.77 5.46
C TYR A 227 3.22 26.33 5.03
N ALA A 228 1.98 25.91 5.31
CA ALA A 228 1.51 24.57 5.02
C ALA A 228 1.39 24.27 3.51
N CYS A 229 1.49 25.27 2.64
CA CYS A 229 1.51 25.10 1.19
C CYS A 229 2.88 24.67 0.63
N PHE A 230 3.92 24.58 1.45
CA PHE A 230 5.23 24.10 1.01
C PHE A 230 5.37 22.60 1.19
N GLU A 231 5.67 21.88 0.10
CA GLU A 231 5.95 20.46 0.14
C GLU A 231 7.24 20.18 0.92
N PRO A 232 7.24 19.22 1.84
CA PRO A 232 8.46 18.79 2.51
C PRO A 232 9.44 18.15 1.52
N ALA A 233 10.72 18.38 1.72
CA ALA A 233 11.81 17.70 1.02
C ALA A 233 12.65 16.95 2.04
N LEU A 234 12.92 15.65 1.80
CA LEU A 234 13.70 14.80 2.69
C LEU A 234 15.06 14.48 2.08
N ASP A 235 16.12 14.71 2.84
CA ASP A 235 17.51 14.33 2.52
C ASP A 235 18.00 13.16 3.41
N TYR A 236 17.07 12.41 4.01
CA TYR A 236 17.28 11.25 4.83
C TYR A 236 16.23 10.20 4.51
N VAL A 237 16.43 8.98 5.00
CA VAL A 237 15.51 7.86 4.82
C VAL A 237 14.82 7.53 6.14
N VAL A 238 13.53 7.31 6.06
CA VAL A 238 12.69 6.83 7.16
C VAL A 238 12.20 5.44 6.85
N VAL A 239 12.35 4.51 7.80
CA VAL A 239 11.84 3.15 7.68
C VAL A 239 10.84 2.89 8.80
N LYS A 240 9.64 2.49 8.41
CA LYS A 240 8.65 1.87 9.32
C LYS A 240 8.86 0.37 9.29
N PHE A 241 9.05 -0.25 10.45
CA PHE A 241 9.17 -1.69 10.61
C PHE A 241 8.01 -2.21 11.44
N PRO A 242 7.17 -3.14 10.93
CA PRO A 242 6.04 -3.69 11.68
C PRO A 242 6.51 -4.59 12.83
N LYS A 243 5.68 -4.69 13.86
CA LYS A 243 5.83 -5.68 14.91
C LYS A 243 4.63 -6.61 14.93
N TRP A 244 4.89 -7.88 14.69
CA TRP A 244 3.87 -8.92 14.71
C TRP A 244 3.87 -9.64 16.07
N PRO A 245 2.71 -10.01 16.62
CA PRO A 245 2.59 -10.63 17.93
C PRO A 245 2.77 -12.16 17.90
N PHE A 246 3.57 -12.69 16.96
CA PHE A 246 3.75 -14.14 16.78
C PHE A 246 4.57 -14.81 17.89
N ASP A 247 5.27 -14.02 18.71
CA ASP A 247 5.89 -14.46 19.96
C ASP A 247 4.85 -14.84 21.01
N LYS A 248 3.68 -14.19 20.99
CA LYS A 248 2.57 -14.44 21.91
C LYS A 248 1.56 -15.45 21.33
N PHE A 249 1.34 -15.41 20.02
CA PHE A 249 0.39 -16.27 19.29
C PHE A 249 1.12 -17.31 18.46
N VAL A 250 1.78 -18.27 19.14
CA VAL A 250 2.68 -19.26 18.53
C VAL A 250 2.03 -20.19 17.52
N TYR A 251 0.69 -20.35 17.56
CA TYR A 251 -0.08 -21.17 16.61
C TYR A 251 -0.71 -20.34 15.48
N ALA A 252 -0.50 -19.03 15.47
CA ALA A 252 -1.04 -18.20 14.39
C ALA A 252 -0.31 -18.48 13.08
N ASN A 253 -1.05 -18.41 11.97
CA ASN A 253 -0.46 -18.43 10.64
C ASN A 253 0.37 -17.17 10.42
N ARG A 254 1.69 -17.32 10.19
CA ARG A 254 2.66 -16.25 10.03
C ARG A 254 2.69 -15.68 8.60
N THR A 255 2.09 -16.36 7.61
CA THR A 255 2.04 -15.89 6.23
C THR A 255 1.35 -14.53 6.15
N LEU A 256 2.03 -13.53 5.60
CA LEU A 256 1.48 -12.20 5.37
C LEU A 256 0.64 -12.18 4.10
N GLY A 257 -0.39 -11.35 4.08
CA GLY A 257 -1.32 -11.23 2.96
C GLY A 257 -2.18 -9.99 3.13
N THR A 258 -3.37 -9.99 2.53
CA THR A 258 -4.28 -8.84 2.52
C THR A 258 -4.90 -8.51 3.89
N GLN A 259 -4.86 -9.44 4.84
CA GLN A 259 -5.35 -9.23 6.19
C GLN A 259 -4.20 -8.79 7.11
N MET A 260 -4.36 -7.64 7.75
CA MET A 260 -3.37 -7.09 8.68
C MET A 260 -3.20 -7.95 9.93
N LYS A 261 -1.95 -8.28 10.28
CA LYS A 261 -1.55 -9.07 11.45
C LYS A 261 -0.68 -8.30 12.45
N ALA A 262 0.02 -7.25 11.99
CA ALA A 262 0.86 -6.43 12.86
C ALA A 262 0.02 -5.69 13.91
N THR A 263 0.54 -5.63 15.14
CA THR A 263 -0.08 -4.95 16.29
C THR A 263 0.70 -3.73 16.75
N GLY A 264 1.88 -3.51 16.19
CA GLY A 264 2.73 -2.36 16.50
C GLY A 264 3.68 -2.07 15.34
N GLU A 265 4.40 -0.98 15.47
CA GLU A 265 5.38 -0.54 14.48
C GLU A 265 6.48 0.30 15.14
N VAL A 266 7.64 0.30 14.51
CA VAL A 266 8.78 1.16 14.86
C VAL A 266 9.11 2.03 13.68
N MET A 267 9.50 3.27 13.94
CA MET A 267 10.02 4.17 12.92
C MET A 267 11.48 4.49 13.22
N ALA A 268 12.34 4.37 12.23
CA ALA A 268 13.74 4.75 12.30
C ALA A 268 14.08 5.77 11.21
N ILE A 269 14.96 6.70 11.53
CA ILE A 269 15.46 7.74 10.63
C ILE A 269 16.97 7.62 10.55
N ALA A 270 17.54 7.63 9.34
CA ALA A 270 18.97 7.60 9.10
C ALA A 270 19.31 8.21 7.72
N PRO A 271 20.57 8.56 7.46
CA PRO A 271 20.99 9.09 6.16
C PRO A 271 20.79 8.12 4.99
N THR A 272 20.87 6.79 5.21
CA THR A 272 20.70 5.77 4.17
C THR A 272 19.69 4.71 4.59
N PHE A 273 19.17 3.98 3.60
CA PHE A 273 18.23 2.87 3.83
C PHE A 273 18.85 1.79 4.75
N GLU A 274 20.09 1.38 4.49
CA GLU A 274 20.76 0.32 5.25
C GLU A 274 20.89 0.70 6.74
N GLN A 275 21.22 1.95 7.01
CA GLN A 275 21.29 2.44 8.39
C GLN A 275 19.91 2.52 9.04
N ALA A 276 18.90 2.96 8.28
CA ALA A 276 17.52 3.09 8.76
C ALA A 276 16.92 1.72 9.10
N ILE A 277 17.06 0.72 8.20
CA ILE A 277 16.52 -0.63 8.44
C ILE A 277 17.19 -1.31 9.64
N MET A 278 18.53 -1.22 9.78
CA MET A 278 19.24 -1.76 10.92
C MET A 278 18.83 -1.09 12.24
N LYS A 279 18.58 0.20 12.23
CA LYS A 279 18.07 0.95 13.38
C LYS A 279 16.62 0.56 13.71
N ALA A 280 15.78 0.33 12.70
CA ALA A 280 14.41 -0.11 12.88
C ALA A 280 14.31 -1.52 13.48
N VAL A 281 15.12 -2.45 12.99
CA VAL A 281 15.20 -3.84 13.52
C VAL A 281 15.56 -3.83 15.01
N ARG A 282 16.59 -3.06 15.42
CA ARG A 282 16.94 -2.92 16.85
C ARG A 282 15.79 -2.34 17.67
N GLY A 283 15.12 -1.30 17.13
CA GLY A 283 14.00 -0.65 17.79
C GLY A 283 12.74 -1.50 17.92
N ALA A 284 12.57 -2.52 17.05
CA ALA A 284 11.41 -3.41 17.06
C ALA A 284 11.41 -4.39 18.26
N GLU A 285 12.53 -4.52 18.97
CA GLU A 285 12.66 -5.41 20.16
C GLU A 285 12.24 -6.86 19.85
N ILE A 286 12.74 -7.39 18.74
CA ILE A 286 12.47 -8.75 18.25
C ILE A 286 13.67 -9.68 18.49
N SER A 287 14.55 -9.35 19.43
CA SER A 287 15.77 -10.08 19.77
C SER A 287 16.81 -10.13 18.65
N HIS A 288 16.79 -9.14 17.73
CA HIS A 288 17.76 -8.95 16.67
C HIS A 288 18.38 -7.55 16.76
N ASP A 289 19.70 -7.48 16.69
CA ASP A 289 20.45 -6.22 16.61
C ASP A 289 20.78 -5.83 15.16
N THR A 290 20.76 -6.82 14.27
CA THR A 290 21.02 -6.68 12.83
C THR A 290 20.06 -7.58 12.05
N LEU A 291 20.23 -7.64 10.72
CA LEU A 291 19.52 -8.59 9.87
C LEU A 291 20.13 -10.00 9.88
N ASP A 292 21.24 -10.22 10.61
CA ASP A 292 21.79 -11.56 10.82
C ASP A 292 20.84 -12.40 11.70
N ASP A 293 20.51 -13.60 11.22
CA ASP A 293 19.70 -14.57 11.94
C ASP A 293 20.43 -15.92 11.99
N LYS A 294 20.56 -16.48 13.20
CA LYS A 294 21.27 -17.76 13.42
C LYS A 294 20.55 -18.95 12.82
N GLU A 295 19.23 -18.91 12.72
CA GLU A 295 18.42 -19.95 12.10
C GLU A 295 18.75 -20.04 10.61
N PHE A 296 18.71 -18.92 9.88
CA PHE A 296 19.02 -18.89 8.44
C PHE A 296 20.48 -19.15 8.14
N ALA A 297 21.40 -18.72 9.00
CA ALA A 297 22.84 -18.96 8.84
C ALA A 297 23.20 -20.46 8.84
N GLN A 298 22.38 -21.32 9.48
CA GLN A 298 22.58 -22.76 9.54
C GLN A 298 21.92 -23.56 8.41
N LEU A 299 21.06 -22.93 7.62
CA LEU A 299 20.37 -23.58 6.50
C LEU A 299 21.31 -23.88 5.34
N SER A 300 21.02 -24.93 4.57
CA SER A 300 21.63 -25.14 3.27
C SER A 300 21.22 -24.08 2.26
N ASN A 301 21.97 -23.89 1.17
CA ASN A 301 21.57 -22.94 0.13
C ASN A 301 20.20 -23.32 -0.48
N ALA A 302 19.93 -24.61 -0.71
CA ALA A 302 18.62 -25.06 -1.21
C ALA A 302 17.49 -24.66 -0.24
N SER A 303 17.69 -24.87 1.07
CA SER A 303 16.69 -24.47 2.07
C SER A 303 16.49 -22.96 2.17
N VAL A 304 17.53 -22.16 1.92
CA VAL A 304 17.41 -20.70 1.84
C VAL A 304 16.57 -20.32 0.61
N TYR A 305 16.79 -20.94 -0.56
CA TYR A 305 15.97 -20.71 -1.75
C TYR A 305 14.49 -21.02 -1.50
N ASP A 306 14.19 -22.21 -0.96
CA ASP A 306 12.82 -22.59 -0.64
C ASP A 306 12.17 -21.58 0.32
N ARG A 307 12.95 -21.08 1.27
CA ARG A 307 12.48 -20.13 2.29
C ARG A 307 12.21 -18.72 1.77
N LEU A 308 12.90 -18.29 0.72
CA LEU A 308 12.68 -16.97 0.09
C LEU A 308 11.26 -16.83 -0.48
N SER A 309 10.63 -17.94 -0.91
CA SER A 309 9.26 -17.92 -1.43
C SER A 309 8.18 -17.72 -0.34
N VAL A 310 8.54 -17.85 0.95
CA VAL A 310 7.60 -17.73 2.05
C VAL A 310 7.48 -16.27 2.50
N CYS A 311 6.32 -15.68 2.25
CA CYS A 311 6.01 -14.32 2.67
C CYS A 311 5.56 -14.30 4.13
N ASP A 312 6.47 -14.06 5.06
CA ASP A 312 6.19 -13.93 6.49
C ASP A 312 7.07 -12.85 7.17
N ASP A 313 6.93 -12.71 8.47
CA ASP A 313 7.66 -11.75 9.30
C ASP A 313 9.17 -11.97 9.36
N LYS A 314 9.66 -13.15 8.96
CA LYS A 314 11.09 -13.49 8.95
C LYS A 314 11.74 -13.37 7.55
N ARG A 315 10.97 -13.13 6.50
CA ARG A 315 11.48 -13.11 5.12
C ARG A 315 12.67 -12.17 4.93
N ILE A 316 12.64 -10.98 5.53
CA ILE A 316 13.73 -9.99 5.40
C ILE A 316 15.08 -10.54 5.88
N PHE A 317 15.10 -11.34 6.93
CA PHE A 317 16.32 -11.98 7.45
C PHE A 317 16.82 -13.08 6.50
N CYS A 318 15.89 -13.82 5.87
CA CYS A 318 16.23 -14.80 4.84
C CYS A 318 16.81 -14.15 3.59
N VAL A 319 16.22 -13.04 3.13
CA VAL A 319 16.73 -12.23 2.00
C VAL A 319 18.16 -11.73 2.31
N TYR A 320 18.37 -11.21 3.50
CA TYR A 320 19.71 -10.75 3.92
C TYR A 320 20.74 -11.88 3.90
N GLU A 321 20.40 -13.06 4.43
CA GLU A 321 21.31 -14.22 4.41
C GLU A 321 21.59 -14.71 2.97
N ALA A 322 20.59 -14.70 2.09
CA ALA A 322 20.74 -15.04 0.67
C ALA A 322 21.75 -14.11 -0.02
N LEU A 323 21.57 -12.79 0.13
CA LEU A 323 22.49 -11.79 -0.42
C LEU A 323 23.91 -11.93 0.15
N LYS A 324 24.05 -12.20 1.45
CA LYS A 324 25.34 -12.43 2.12
C LYS A 324 26.07 -13.65 1.57
N ARG A 325 25.36 -14.66 1.09
CA ARG A 325 25.92 -15.86 0.42
C ARG A 325 26.23 -15.63 -1.04
N GLY A 326 25.92 -14.45 -1.60
CA GLY A 326 26.15 -14.12 -3.01
C GLY A 326 25.07 -14.64 -3.95
N ILE A 327 23.89 -15.02 -3.44
CA ILE A 327 22.71 -15.30 -4.27
C ILE A 327 22.29 -13.96 -4.89
N THR A 328 22.19 -13.92 -6.22
CA THR A 328 21.85 -12.69 -6.94
C THR A 328 20.33 -12.43 -6.94
N VAL A 329 19.93 -11.21 -7.28
CA VAL A 329 18.52 -10.84 -7.35
C VAL A 329 17.79 -11.58 -8.49
N GLU A 330 18.54 -11.94 -9.56
CA GLU A 330 17.99 -12.66 -10.70
C GLU A 330 17.78 -14.16 -10.42
N GLN A 331 18.45 -14.67 -9.38
CA GLN A 331 18.29 -16.06 -8.91
C GLN A 331 17.15 -16.17 -7.92
#